data_4458cf823ad0cd68bd71782d48eeff74
#
_entry.id   4458cf823ad0cd68bd71782d48eeff74
#
_cell.length_a   1.000
_cell.length_b   1.000
_cell.length_c   1.000
_cell.angle_alpha   90.00
_cell.angle_beta   90.00
_cell.angle_gamma   90.00
#
_symmetry.space_group_name_H-M   'P 1'
#
loop_
_entity.id
_entity.type
_entity.pdbx_description
1 polymer ?
#
loop_
_entity_poly.entity_id
_entity_poly.type
_entity_poly.pdbx_seq_one_letter_code
_entity_poly.pdbx_strand_id
1 'polypeptide(L)'
;MAKEKITILHRWFEEVWNKGKAELIDEMIAPECNAHGLDDPTGNPVRGPEEFKKFFLGFRSAFPDIHINVQETVSEDDLVVAYCRIIATHKGEACAMQATGKPVAFEGMHKFRVSDGKVVEAWNSFDFLKMFQPMGVVNLAGG
;
A
#
# COMPACT_ATOMS: atom_id res chain seq x y z
N MET A 1 19.52 7.03 -9.94
CA MET A 1 20.29 5.78 -9.88
C MET A 1 19.45 4.62 -9.40
N ALA A 2 19.68 3.44 -9.96
CA ALA A 2 18.91 2.25 -9.61
C ALA A 2 18.95 1.94 -8.12
N LYS A 3 20.12 2.04 -7.51
CA LYS A 3 20.32 1.77 -6.09
C LYS A 3 19.49 2.70 -5.19
N GLU A 4 19.43 3.97 -5.56
CA GLU A 4 18.64 4.96 -4.81
C GLU A 4 17.15 4.64 -4.86
N LYS A 5 16.63 4.31 -6.04
CA LYS A 5 15.22 3.98 -6.22
C LYS A 5 14.83 2.74 -5.42
N ILE A 6 15.67 1.73 -5.44
CA ILE A 6 15.45 0.48 -4.70
C ILE A 6 15.46 0.76 -3.20
N THR A 7 16.37 1.61 -2.73
CA THR A 7 16.44 2.00 -1.32
C THR A 7 15.17 2.73 -0.90
N ILE A 8 14.68 3.65 -1.72
CA ILE A 8 13.43 4.38 -1.46
C ILE A 8 12.27 3.39 -1.34
N LEU A 9 12.19 2.43 -2.25
CA LEU A 9 11.12 1.43 -2.24
C LEU A 9 11.15 0.57 -0.97
N HIS A 10 12.32 0.06 -0.58
CA HIS A 10 12.45 -0.74 0.63
C HIS A 10 12.11 0.08 1.87
N ARG A 11 12.57 1.31 1.93
CA ARG A 11 12.28 2.21 3.03
C ARG A 11 10.79 2.49 3.15
N TRP A 12 10.11 2.64 2.01
CA TRP A 12 8.67 2.83 1.96
C TRP A 12 7.92 1.67 2.61
N PHE A 13 8.25 0.44 2.24
CA PHE A 13 7.54 -0.70 2.80
C PHE A 13 7.99 -1.06 4.21
N GLU A 14 9.28 -1.03 4.50
CA GLU A 14 9.79 -1.43 5.81
C GLU A 14 9.53 -0.40 6.90
N GLU A 15 9.75 0.87 6.63
CA GLU A 15 9.62 1.89 7.67
C GLU A 15 8.23 2.53 7.70
N VAL A 16 7.65 2.88 6.56
CA VAL A 16 6.33 3.49 6.54
C VAL A 16 5.27 2.45 6.86
N TRP A 17 5.18 1.39 6.06
CA TRP A 17 4.12 0.41 6.21
C TRP A 17 4.33 -0.55 7.38
N ASN A 18 5.48 -1.18 7.48
CA ASN A 18 5.70 -2.21 8.49
C ASN A 18 5.92 -1.63 9.89
N LYS A 19 6.60 -0.49 9.99
CA LYS A 19 6.85 0.17 11.28
C LYS A 19 5.88 1.27 11.62
N GLY A 20 5.03 1.67 10.67
CA GLY A 20 4.00 2.68 10.92
C GLY A 20 4.50 4.11 11.03
N LYS A 21 5.61 4.43 10.39
CA LYS A 21 6.20 5.78 10.46
C LYS A 21 5.54 6.74 9.48
N ALA A 22 4.36 7.23 9.85
CA ALA A 22 3.57 8.12 8.99
C ALA A 22 4.30 9.43 8.64
N GLU A 23 5.20 9.89 9.51
CA GLU A 23 5.95 11.12 9.29
C GLU A 23 6.86 11.04 8.05
N LEU A 24 7.26 9.85 7.64
CA LEU A 24 8.09 9.68 6.45
C LEU A 24 7.31 9.88 5.15
N ILE A 25 6.00 9.84 5.20
CA ILE A 25 5.16 10.04 4.01
C ILE A 25 5.42 11.43 3.42
N ASP A 26 5.52 12.45 4.27
CA ASP A 26 5.80 13.82 3.82
C ASP A 26 7.16 13.95 3.15
N GLU A 27 8.15 13.18 3.62
CA GLU A 27 9.49 13.20 3.02
C GLU A 27 9.54 12.48 1.68
N MET A 28 8.81 11.39 1.55
CA MET A 28 8.98 10.43 0.46
C MET A 28 8.04 10.67 -0.72
N ILE A 29 6.88 11.29 -0.48
CA ILE A 29 5.87 11.49 -1.52
C ILE A 29 5.80 12.96 -1.91
N ALA A 30 5.90 13.21 -3.23
CA ALA A 30 5.75 14.56 -3.76
C ALA A 30 4.29 15.01 -3.66
N PRO A 31 4.05 16.34 -3.51
CA PRO A 31 2.68 16.87 -3.39
C PRO A 31 1.75 16.50 -4.55
N GLU A 32 2.29 16.37 -5.75
CA GLU A 32 1.53 16.04 -6.96
C GLU A 32 1.40 14.54 -7.22
N CYS A 33 1.94 13.70 -6.35
CA CYS A 33 1.94 12.25 -6.55
C CYS A 33 0.52 11.67 -6.53
N ASN A 34 0.15 10.98 -7.59
CA ASN A 34 -1.08 10.19 -7.61
C ASN A 34 -0.74 8.73 -7.28
N ALA A 35 -1.48 8.16 -6.33
CA ALA A 35 -1.35 6.75 -5.99
C ALA A 35 -2.49 5.99 -6.68
N HIS A 36 -2.25 5.60 -7.92
CA HIS A 36 -3.23 4.83 -8.69
C HIS A 36 -3.49 3.47 -8.04
N GLY A 37 -4.72 3.00 -8.10
CA GLY A 37 -5.10 1.71 -7.52
C GLY A 37 -5.48 1.78 -6.05
N LEU A 38 -5.38 2.96 -5.43
CA LEU A 38 -5.80 3.22 -4.06
C LEU A 38 -6.76 4.41 -4.11
N ASP A 39 -8.01 4.14 -4.47
CA ASP A 39 -8.97 5.21 -4.67
C ASP A 39 -9.56 5.68 -3.35
N ASP A 40 -9.89 6.97 -3.30
CA ASP A 40 -10.62 7.53 -2.17
C ASP A 40 -12.10 7.07 -2.23
N PRO A 41 -12.91 7.36 -1.19
CA PRO A 41 -14.32 6.92 -1.19
C PRO A 41 -15.16 7.46 -2.36
N THR A 42 -14.70 8.50 -3.05
CA THR A 42 -15.40 9.05 -4.21
C THR A 42 -14.94 8.45 -5.53
N GLY A 43 -13.97 7.54 -5.49
CA GLY A 43 -13.43 6.86 -6.68
C GLY A 43 -12.29 7.62 -7.35
N ASN A 44 -11.76 8.66 -6.71
CA ASN A 44 -10.60 9.39 -7.24
C ASN A 44 -9.30 8.82 -6.69
N PRO A 45 -8.21 8.87 -7.46
CA PRO A 45 -6.91 8.44 -6.95
C PRO A 45 -6.49 9.26 -5.73
N VAL A 46 -5.87 8.59 -4.78
CA VAL A 46 -5.25 9.27 -3.62
C VAL A 46 -4.12 10.14 -4.13
N ARG A 47 -4.13 11.43 -3.79
CA ARG A 47 -3.15 12.39 -4.27
C ARG A 47 -2.43 13.10 -3.14
N GLY A 48 -1.11 13.06 -3.19
CA GLY A 48 -0.25 13.78 -2.27
C GLY A 48 -0.14 13.18 -0.88
N PRO A 49 0.77 13.73 -0.05
CA PRO A 49 1.03 13.17 1.27
C PRO A 49 -0.16 13.18 2.21
N GLU A 50 -0.96 14.26 2.20
CA GLU A 50 -2.08 14.38 3.13
C GLU A 50 -3.17 13.34 2.89
N GLU A 51 -3.56 13.15 1.63
CA GLU A 51 -4.57 12.15 1.28
C GLU A 51 -4.03 10.75 1.50
N PHE A 52 -2.74 10.54 1.20
CA PHE A 52 -2.13 9.24 1.42
C PHE A 52 -2.07 8.90 2.91
N LYS A 53 -1.76 9.87 3.76
CA LYS A 53 -1.76 9.64 5.21
C LYS A 53 -3.12 9.20 5.73
N LYS A 54 -4.20 9.78 5.22
CA LYS A 54 -5.56 9.37 5.58
C LYS A 54 -5.82 7.92 5.21
N PHE A 55 -5.46 7.55 3.98
CA PHE A 55 -5.57 6.17 3.51
C PHE A 55 -4.74 5.23 4.39
N PHE A 56 -3.49 5.60 4.64
CA PHE A 56 -2.53 4.82 5.40
C PHE A 56 -3.02 4.58 6.84
N LEU A 57 -3.46 5.63 7.52
CA LEU A 57 -3.94 5.51 8.89
C LEU A 57 -5.19 4.66 8.98
N GLY A 58 -6.11 4.82 8.03
CA GLY A 58 -7.31 3.98 7.96
C GLY A 58 -6.97 2.52 7.74
N PHE A 59 -6.07 2.24 6.82
CA PHE A 59 -5.67 0.87 6.51
C PHE A 59 -4.95 0.22 7.70
N ARG A 60 -4.02 0.93 8.33
CA ARG A 60 -3.33 0.40 9.50
C ARG A 60 -4.22 0.27 10.72
N SER A 61 -5.24 1.10 10.84
CA SER A 61 -6.24 0.95 11.89
C SER A 61 -7.01 -0.37 11.74
N ALA A 62 -7.33 -0.72 10.50
CA ALA A 62 -8.02 -1.99 10.20
C ALA A 62 -7.07 -3.19 10.34
N PHE A 63 -5.81 -3.02 9.96
CA PHE A 63 -4.80 -4.09 9.93
C PHE A 63 -3.54 -3.63 10.67
N PRO A 64 -3.59 -3.50 12.01
CA PRO A 64 -2.48 -2.91 12.76
C PRO A 64 -1.19 -3.72 12.74
N ASP A 65 -1.29 -5.02 12.46
CA ASP A 65 -0.15 -5.91 12.36
C ASP A 65 0.32 -6.14 10.91
N ILE A 66 -0.10 -5.28 9.98
CA ILE A 66 0.26 -5.44 8.57
C ILE A 66 1.77 -5.58 8.40
N HIS A 67 2.16 -6.58 7.62
CA HIS A 67 3.55 -6.79 7.25
C HIS A 67 3.65 -7.03 5.75
N ILE A 68 4.41 -6.16 5.09
CA ILE A 68 4.64 -6.23 3.65
C ILE A 68 6.05 -6.73 3.43
N ASN A 69 6.16 -7.85 2.72
CA ASN A 69 7.44 -8.46 2.40
C ASN A 69 7.71 -8.27 0.91
N VAL A 70 8.75 -7.50 0.59
CA VAL A 70 9.18 -7.28 -0.79
C VAL A 70 9.94 -8.51 -1.25
N GLN A 71 9.38 -9.23 -2.24
CA GLN A 71 9.96 -10.47 -2.76
C GLN A 71 11.01 -10.20 -3.83
N GLU A 72 10.69 -9.31 -4.76
CA GLU A 72 11.56 -8.99 -5.89
C GLU A 72 11.40 -7.53 -6.28
N THR A 73 12.47 -6.94 -6.81
CA THR A 73 12.45 -5.59 -7.36
C THR A 73 13.09 -5.58 -8.73
N VAL A 74 12.55 -4.73 -9.61
CA VAL A 74 13.11 -4.46 -10.94
C VAL A 74 13.11 -2.95 -11.12
N SER A 75 14.20 -2.41 -11.61
CA SER A 75 14.28 -0.96 -11.85
C SER A 75 14.82 -0.67 -13.24
N GLU A 76 14.29 0.37 -13.85
CA GLU A 76 14.72 0.86 -15.16
C GLU A 76 14.42 2.36 -15.23
N ASP A 77 15.40 3.15 -15.64
CA ASP A 77 15.31 4.61 -15.71
C ASP A 77 14.84 5.20 -14.36
N ASP A 78 13.73 5.93 -14.34
CA ASP A 78 13.17 6.52 -13.12
C ASP A 78 12.11 5.65 -12.44
N LEU A 79 11.92 4.41 -12.94
CA LEU A 79 10.90 3.48 -12.44
C LEU A 79 11.51 2.38 -11.59
N VAL A 80 10.79 1.98 -10.56
CA VAL A 80 11.08 0.77 -9.79
C VAL A 80 9.79 0.02 -9.53
N VAL A 81 9.84 -1.30 -9.69
CA VAL A 81 8.69 -2.20 -9.48
C VAL A 81 9.04 -3.19 -8.39
N ALA A 82 8.08 -3.48 -7.54
CA ALA A 82 8.22 -4.51 -6.51
C ALA A 82 7.08 -5.51 -6.59
N TYR A 83 7.40 -6.77 -6.40
CA TYR A 83 6.41 -7.81 -6.13
C TYR A 83 6.40 -8.04 -4.62
N CYS A 84 5.22 -7.92 -4.01
CA CYS A 84 5.08 -7.94 -2.55
C CYS A 84 4.10 -9.00 -2.08
N ARG A 85 4.37 -9.56 -0.91
CA ARG A 85 3.43 -10.39 -0.16
C ARG A 85 3.03 -9.66 1.09
N ILE A 86 1.74 -9.66 1.39
CA ILE A 86 1.19 -8.95 2.52
C ILE A 86 0.44 -9.93 3.41
N ILE A 87 0.73 -9.86 4.72
CA ILE A 87 -0.01 -10.59 5.74
C ILE A 87 -0.51 -9.59 6.77
N ALA A 88 -1.69 -9.83 7.30
CA ALA A 88 -2.29 -8.96 8.31
C ALA A 88 -3.44 -9.69 9.02
N THR A 89 -3.95 -9.08 10.08
CA THR A 89 -5.15 -9.55 10.76
C THR A 89 -6.17 -8.42 10.80
N HIS A 90 -7.41 -8.72 10.43
CA HIS A 90 -8.49 -7.73 10.44
C HIS A 90 -8.94 -7.47 11.88
N LYS A 91 -8.26 -6.53 12.56
CA LYS A 91 -8.48 -6.22 13.97
C LYS A 91 -9.25 -4.93 14.22
N GLY A 92 -9.43 -4.10 13.19
CA GLY A 92 -10.17 -2.84 13.27
C GLY A 92 -11.24 -2.76 12.20
N GLU A 93 -12.05 -1.71 12.22
CA GLU A 93 -13.09 -1.53 11.21
C GLU A 93 -12.47 -1.27 9.84
N ALA A 94 -13.00 -1.92 8.81
CA ALA A 94 -12.64 -1.71 7.42
C ALA A 94 -13.86 -1.89 6.56
N CYS A 95 -14.03 -1.04 5.54
CA CYS A 95 -15.14 -1.12 4.58
C CYS A 95 -16.51 -1.17 5.28
N ALA A 96 -16.69 -0.36 6.31
CA ALA A 96 -17.90 -0.32 7.15
C ALA A 96 -18.21 -1.65 7.84
N MET A 97 -17.21 -2.52 8.00
CA MET A 97 -17.32 -3.79 8.70
C MET A 97 -16.60 -3.73 10.03
N GLN A 98 -17.18 -4.36 11.02
CA GLN A 98 -16.51 -4.55 12.31
C GLN A 98 -15.38 -5.57 12.15
N ALA A 99 -14.41 -5.51 13.06
CA ALA A 99 -13.27 -6.41 13.04
C ALA A 99 -13.72 -7.88 13.09
N THR A 100 -13.22 -8.70 12.15
CA THR A 100 -13.53 -10.12 12.11
C THR A 100 -12.51 -10.96 12.88
N GLY A 101 -11.35 -10.41 13.21
CA GLY A 101 -10.25 -11.14 13.83
C GLY A 101 -9.57 -12.14 12.90
N LYS A 102 -9.95 -12.16 11.63
CA LYS A 102 -9.44 -13.15 10.68
C LYS A 102 -8.14 -12.72 10.03
N PRO A 103 -7.21 -13.65 9.80
CA PRO A 103 -5.99 -13.34 9.05
C PRO A 103 -6.30 -13.18 7.57
N VAL A 104 -5.56 -12.28 6.93
CA VAL A 104 -5.60 -12.09 5.48
C VAL A 104 -4.19 -12.23 4.95
N ALA A 105 -4.09 -12.76 3.72
CA ALA A 105 -2.81 -12.87 3.02
C ALA A 105 -3.08 -12.67 1.54
N PHE A 106 -2.32 -11.76 0.93
CA PHE A 106 -2.50 -11.47 -0.49
C PHE A 106 -1.20 -10.95 -1.07
N GLU A 107 -1.13 -10.87 -2.38
CA GLU A 107 0.06 -10.41 -3.08
C GLU A 107 -0.31 -9.26 -4.01
N GLY A 108 0.71 -8.60 -4.52
CA GLY A 108 0.50 -7.57 -5.53
C GLY A 108 1.79 -6.97 -6.02
N MET A 109 1.65 -6.07 -6.96
CA MET A 109 2.76 -5.34 -7.54
C MET A 109 2.60 -3.86 -7.30
N HIS A 110 3.73 -3.21 -7.13
CA HIS A 110 3.81 -1.79 -6.86
C HIS A 110 4.86 -1.17 -7.77
N LYS A 111 4.55 -0.03 -8.36
CA LYS A 111 5.46 0.69 -9.24
C LYS A 111 5.56 2.15 -8.81
N PHE A 112 6.79 2.63 -8.64
CA PHE A 112 7.08 4.04 -8.35
C PHE A 112 7.82 4.67 -9.53
N ARG A 113 7.46 5.94 -9.79
CA ARG A 113 8.33 6.86 -10.54
C ARG A 113 8.97 7.77 -9.52
N VAL A 114 10.30 7.88 -9.57
CA VAL A 114 11.09 8.67 -8.61
C VAL A 114 11.74 9.83 -9.34
N SER A 115 11.67 11.02 -8.76
CA SER A 115 12.35 12.22 -9.26
C SER A 115 12.80 13.05 -8.06
N ASP A 116 14.05 13.50 -8.11
CA ASP A 116 14.66 14.32 -7.04
C ASP A 116 14.50 13.68 -5.64
N GLY A 117 14.67 12.37 -5.58
CA GLY A 117 14.63 11.64 -4.31
C GLY A 117 13.23 11.42 -3.75
N LYS A 118 12.18 11.77 -4.50
CA LYS A 118 10.79 11.60 -4.06
C LYS A 118 9.98 10.77 -5.06
N VAL A 119 8.96 10.12 -4.55
CA VAL A 119 7.99 9.40 -5.38
C VAL A 119 7.03 10.44 -5.98
N VAL A 120 7.02 10.55 -7.30
CA VAL A 120 6.18 11.51 -8.01
C VAL A 120 4.93 10.89 -8.61
N GLU A 121 4.90 9.58 -8.72
CA GLU A 121 3.73 8.83 -9.16
C GLU A 121 3.85 7.38 -8.71
N ALA A 122 2.74 6.76 -8.34
CA ALA A 122 2.72 5.38 -7.88
C ALA A 122 1.54 4.63 -8.49
N TRP A 123 1.77 3.35 -8.79
CA TRP A 123 0.74 2.45 -9.29
C TRP A 123 0.70 1.24 -8.38
N ASN A 124 -0.50 0.89 -7.89
CA ASN A 124 -0.70 -0.19 -6.95
C ASN A 124 -1.68 -1.18 -7.54
N SER A 125 -1.25 -2.42 -7.69
CA SER A 125 -2.08 -3.49 -8.20
C SER A 125 -1.98 -4.67 -7.23
N PHE A 126 -2.82 -4.63 -6.20
CA PHE A 126 -2.86 -5.64 -5.16
C PHE A 126 -4.15 -6.45 -5.27
N ASP A 127 -4.08 -7.71 -4.88
CA ASP A 127 -5.22 -8.61 -4.92
C ASP A 127 -6.13 -8.37 -3.71
N PHE A 128 -6.85 -7.26 -3.72
CA PHE A 128 -7.78 -6.91 -2.64
C PHE A 128 -8.95 -7.89 -2.54
N LEU A 129 -9.31 -8.53 -3.65
CA LEU A 129 -10.34 -9.57 -3.61
C LEU A 129 -9.94 -10.70 -2.66
N LYS A 130 -8.69 -11.15 -2.77
CA LYS A 130 -8.16 -12.20 -1.90
C LYS A 130 -8.11 -11.74 -0.43
N MET A 131 -7.86 -10.44 -0.21
CA MET A 131 -7.91 -9.84 1.12
C MET A 131 -9.33 -9.85 1.69
N PHE A 132 -10.31 -9.45 0.86
CA PHE A 132 -11.70 -9.31 1.30
C PHE A 132 -12.43 -10.64 1.52
N GLN A 133 -12.03 -11.70 0.82
CA GLN A 133 -12.69 -13.01 0.94
C GLN A 133 -12.73 -13.55 2.38
N PRO A 134 -11.60 -13.60 3.11
CA PRO A 134 -11.63 -14.05 4.51
C PRO A 134 -12.48 -13.16 5.41
N MET A 135 -12.59 -11.88 5.07
CA MET A 135 -13.39 -10.93 5.84
C MET A 135 -14.90 -11.07 5.60
N GLY A 136 -15.29 -11.85 4.59
CA GLY A 136 -16.69 -12.07 4.26
C GLY A 136 -17.33 -10.97 3.43
N VAL A 137 -16.54 -10.01 2.93
CA VAL A 137 -17.05 -8.92 2.07
C VAL A 137 -17.49 -9.44 0.72
N VAL A 138 -16.74 -10.42 0.19
CA VAL A 138 -17.01 -11.01 -1.13
C VAL A 138 -17.04 -12.52 -1.01
N ASN A 139 -18.05 -13.14 -1.63
CA ASN A 139 -18.17 -14.59 -1.70
C ASN A 139 -18.34 -15.00 -3.17
N LEU A 140 -17.29 -15.58 -3.74
CA LEU A 140 -17.29 -16.05 -5.12
C LEU A 140 -17.74 -17.50 -5.26
N ALA A 141 -18.04 -18.17 -4.16
CA ALA A 141 -18.43 -19.60 -4.19
C ALA A 141 -19.93 -19.81 -4.42
N GLY A 142 -20.59 -18.91 -5.13
CA GLY A 142 -21.97 -19.06 -5.55
C GLY A 142 -22.98 -18.90 -4.43
N GLY A 143 -22.57 -18.22 -3.38
CA GLY A 143 -23.44 -18.05 -2.21
C GLY A 143 -24.31 -16.83 -2.29
#